data_e19a36147ab33d5b2c4f855a2affe96d
#
_entry.id   e19a36147ab33d5b2c4f855a2affe96d
#
_cell.length_a   1.000
_cell.length_b   1.000
_cell.length_c   1.000
_cell.angle_alpha   90.00
_cell.angle_beta   90.00
_cell.angle_gamma   90.00
#
_symmetry.space_group_name_H-M   'P 1'
#
loop_
_entity.id
_entity.type
_entity.pdbx_description
1 polymer ?
#
loop_
_entity_poly.entity_id
_entity_poly.type
_entity_poly.pdbx_seq_one_letter_code
_entity_poly.pdbx_strand_id
1 'polypeptide(L)'
;MKVSVVLPAYNEEKYIEKCIESILDQSIPADEVIVINNNSTDKTLEIAQKYPITIVNEKKQGTIPTRNHGFDMVTSDIIARTDADTEVPHTWIAQIKSYMSEHECDALLGASYYRRSPKTINGPLFLSFSEAFKKIFHVYPLIGPNMAITRTMWRKIKPTLCKDERQIHEDIDIALHIRDVGGKICFDRTNIAFTSTRRLVQKPQSFFLEYPQRLIRMMITH
;
A
#
# COMPACT_ATOMS: atom_id res chain seq x y z
N MET A 1 18.42 -2.75 7.75
CA MET A 1 17.06 -3.33 7.87
C MET A 1 16.73 -4.12 6.61
N LYS A 2 16.09 -5.30 6.77
CA LYS A 2 15.57 -6.10 5.66
C LYS A 2 14.18 -5.62 5.25
N VAL A 3 13.86 -5.68 3.96
CA VAL A 3 12.57 -5.25 3.41
C VAL A 3 11.95 -6.37 2.58
N SER A 4 10.73 -6.80 2.93
CA SER A 4 9.89 -7.61 2.06
C SER A 4 8.87 -6.72 1.36
N VAL A 5 8.64 -6.97 0.07
CA VAL A 5 7.59 -6.32 -0.70
C VAL A 5 6.38 -7.24 -0.79
N VAL A 6 5.22 -6.76 -0.36
CA VAL A 6 3.93 -7.46 -0.45
C VAL A 6 3.07 -6.84 -1.54
N LEU A 7 2.60 -7.67 -2.45
CA LEU A 7 1.83 -7.29 -3.62
C LEU A 7 0.48 -8.03 -3.64
N PRO A 8 -0.61 -7.45 -3.10
CA PRO A 8 -1.96 -8.00 -3.25
C PRO A 8 -2.41 -7.95 -4.71
N ALA A 9 -2.92 -9.05 -5.27
CA ALA A 9 -3.33 -9.15 -6.66
C ALA A 9 -4.69 -9.85 -6.82
N TYR A 10 -5.59 -9.22 -7.61
CA TYR A 10 -6.87 -9.79 -8.03
C TYR A 10 -7.25 -9.27 -9.42
N ASN A 11 -7.17 -10.13 -10.44
CA ASN A 11 -7.50 -9.81 -11.84
C ASN A 11 -6.72 -8.60 -12.37
N GLU A 12 -5.39 -8.71 -12.35
CA GLU A 12 -4.44 -7.67 -12.74
C GLU A 12 -3.56 -8.05 -13.94
N GLU A 13 -4.02 -8.98 -14.81
CA GLU A 13 -3.26 -9.47 -15.98
C GLU A 13 -2.63 -8.37 -16.86
N LYS A 14 -3.24 -7.17 -16.90
CA LYS A 14 -2.78 -6.05 -17.73
C LYS A 14 -1.66 -5.23 -17.09
N TYR A 15 -1.43 -5.37 -15.79
CA TYR A 15 -0.57 -4.48 -15.03
C TYR A 15 0.50 -5.19 -14.22
N ILE A 16 0.21 -6.40 -13.72
CA ILE A 16 1.05 -7.10 -12.76
C ILE A 16 2.48 -7.35 -13.28
N GLU A 17 2.66 -7.57 -14.58
CA GLU A 17 3.97 -7.79 -15.20
C GLU A 17 4.89 -6.59 -14.95
N LYS A 18 4.48 -5.39 -15.35
CA LYS A 18 5.26 -4.15 -15.15
C LYS A 18 5.46 -3.80 -13.69
N CYS A 19 4.48 -4.10 -12.84
CA CYS A 19 4.62 -3.92 -11.40
C CYS A 19 5.74 -4.80 -10.85
N ILE A 20 5.73 -6.10 -11.14
CA ILE A 20 6.77 -7.04 -10.70
C ILE A 20 8.14 -6.64 -11.25
N GLU A 21 8.24 -6.31 -12.53
CA GLU A 21 9.50 -5.87 -13.15
C GLU A 21 10.06 -4.64 -12.44
N SER A 22 9.23 -3.64 -12.13
CA SER A 22 9.67 -2.44 -11.41
C SER A 22 10.16 -2.74 -9.98
N ILE A 23 9.59 -3.75 -9.32
CA ILE A 23 10.02 -4.20 -7.99
C ILE A 23 11.32 -5.01 -8.07
N LEU A 24 11.54 -5.77 -9.13
CA LEU A 24 12.77 -6.54 -9.32
C LEU A 24 13.93 -5.67 -9.83
N ASP A 25 13.64 -4.57 -10.54
CA ASP A 25 14.62 -3.60 -11.05
C ASP A 25 14.93 -2.50 -10.00
N GLN A 26 15.34 -2.90 -8.80
CA GLN A 26 15.67 -1.94 -7.73
C GLN A 26 17.18 -1.79 -7.53
N SER A 27 17.66 -0.56 -7.27
CA SER A 27 19.08 -0.27 -6.95
C SER A 27 19.57 -1.01 -5.71
N ILE A 28 18.68 -1.19 -4.74
CA ILE A 28 18.83 -2.09 -3.60
C ILE A 28 17.69 -3.10 -3.67
N PRO A 29 17.96 -4.38 -3.93
CA PRO A 29 16.90 -5.36 -4.08
C PRO A 29 16.10 -5.55 -2.80
N ALA A 30 14.83 -5.95 -2.94
CA ALA A 30 14.05 -6.47 -1.85
C ALA A 30 14.69 -7.75 -1.31
N ASP A 31 14.62 -7.96 0.00
CA ASP A 31 15.04 -9.23 0.60
C ASP A 31 14.05 -10.37 0.26
N GLU A 32 12.80 -9.99 -0.04
CA GLU A 32 11.74 -10.90 -0.45
C GLU A 32 10.64 -10.15 -1.23
N VAL A 33 10.06 -10.78 -2.25
CA VAL A 33 8.87 -10.29 -2.96
C VAL A 33 7.78 -11.33 -2.88
N ILE A 34 6.61 -10.96 -2.35
CA ILE A 34 5.48 -11.86 -2.11
C ILE A 34 4.26 -11.33 -2.85
N VAL A 35 3.76 -12.08 -3.82
CA VAL A 35 2.47 -11.82 -4.47
C VAL A 35 1.39 -12.65 -3.77
N ILE A 36 0.34 -11.98 -3.32
CA ILE A 36 -0.84 -12.65 -2.74
C ILE A 36 -1.95 -12.67 -3.77
N ASN A 37 -2.12 -13.81 -4.43
CA ASN A 37 -3.19 -14.00 -5.39
C ASN A 37 -4.52 -14.25 -4.67
N ASN A 38 -5.47 -13.35 -4.84
CA ASN A 38 -6.79 -13.44 -4.20
C ASN A 38 -7.86 -13.97 -5.17
N ASN A 39 -7.74 -15.24 -5.55
CA ASN A 39 -8.67 -15.93 -6.46
C ASN A 39 -8.78 -15.25 -7.85
N SER A 40 -7.67 -14.82 -8.45
CA SER A 40 -7.69 -14.30 -9.82
C SER A 40 -8.19 -15.36 -10.80
N THR A 41 -9.03 -14.94 -11.73
CA THR A 41 -9.64 -15.77 -12.78
C THR A 41 -9.11 -15.45 -14.18
N ASP A 42 -8.27 -14.43 -14.29
CA ASP A 42 -7.55 -14.03 -15.50
C ASP A 42 -6.11 -14.59 -15.49
N LYS A 43 -5.23 -14.09 -16.34
CA LYS A 43 -3.85 -14.54 -16.45
C LYS A 43 -2.91 -13.99 -15.36
N THR A 44 -3.41 -13.32 -14.33
CA THR A 44 -2.59 -12.73 -13.26
C THR A 44 -1.61 -13.73 -12.65
N LEU A 45 -2.10 -14.91 -12.26
CA LEU A 45 -1.29 -15.94 -11.64
C LEU A 45 -0.25 -16.51 -12.61
N GLU A 46 -0.65 -16.80 -13.85
CA GLU A 46 0.23 -17.30 -14.91
C GLU A 46 1.40 -16.34 -15.18
N ILE A 47 1.11 -15.04 -15.22
CA ILE A 47 2.14 -14.00 -15.43
C ILE A 47 3.09 -13.95 -14.24
N ALA A 48 2.57 -13.90 -13.01
CA ALA A 48 3.40 -13.82 -11.80
C ALA A 48 4.35 -15.03 -11.66
N GLN A 49 3.91 -16.23 -12.06
CA GLN A 49 4.71 -17.46 -12.02
C GLN A 49 5.98 -17.44 -12.90
N LYS A 50 6.10 -16.49 -13.83
CA LYS A 50 7.29 -16.36 -14.68
C LYS A 50 8.48 -15.71 -13.95
N TYR A 51 8.26 -15.14 -12.78
CA TYR A 51 9.25 -14.37 -12.03
C TYR A 51 9.76 -15.14 -10.80
N PRO A 52 11.00 -14.90 -10.35
CA PRO A 52 11.59 -15.55 -9.17
C PRO A 52 11.08 -14.90 -7.87
N ILE A 53 9.79 -15.03 -7.59
CA ILE A 53 9.10 -14.43 -6.46
C ILE A 53 8.25 -15.46 -5.71
N THR A 54 7.91 -15.18 -4.46
CA THR A 54 7.00 -16.02 -3.67
C THR A 54 5.56 -15.71 -4.05
N ILE A 55 4.77 -16.74 -4.38
CA ILE A 55 3.34 -16.59 -4.69
C ILE A 55 2.51 -17.39 -3.69
N VAL A 56 1.52 -16.73 -3.11
CA VAL A 56 0.61 -17.32 -2.14
C VAL A 56 -0.83 -17.09 -2.56
N ASN A 57 -1.69 -18.08 -2.39
CA ASN A 57 -3.11 -17.95 -2.67
C ASN A 57 -3.89 -17.66 -1.40
N GLU A 58 -4.64 -16.56 -1.39
CA GLU A 58 -5.62 -16.24 -0.35
C GLU A 58 -7.03 -16.61 -0.85
N LYS A 59 -7.64 -17.60 -0.17
CA LYS A 59 -8.97 -18.13 -0.56
C LYS A 59 -10.11 -17.20 -0.19
N LYS A 60 -9.96 -16.44 0.90
CA LYS A 60 -10.99 -15.50 1.33
C LYS A 60 -10.91 -14.25 0.44
N GLN A 61 -11.97 -14.02 -0.33
CA GLN A 61 -12.04 -12.84 -1.21
C GLN A 61 -12.07 -11.56 -0.38
N GLY A 62 -11.26 -10.55 -0.79
CA GLY A 62 -11.27 -9.23 -0.19
C GLY A 62 -9.87 -8.63 0.03
N THR A 63 -9.79 -7.33 0.16
CA THR A 63 -8.54 -6.59 0.32
C THR A 63 -7.92 -6.83 1.70
N ILE A 64 -8.74 -6.82 2.77
CA ILE A 64 -8.27 -7.06 4.14
C ILE A 64 -7.65 -8.45 4.31
N PRO A 65 -8.30 -9.57 3.95
CA PRO A 65 -7.69 -10.88 4.10
C PRO A 65 -6.42 -11.02 3.25
N THR A 66 -6.40 -10.50 2.03
CA THR A 66 -5.24 -10.56 1.13
C THR A 66 -4.04 -9.82 1.72
N ARG A 67 -4.22 -8.57 2.16
CA ARG A 67 -3.20 -7.77 2.82
C ARG A 67 -2.70 -8.44 4.10
N ASN A 68 -3.61 -8.87 4.98
CA ASN A 68 -3.26 -9.48 6.26
C ASN A 68 -2.43 -10.75 6.06
N HIS A 69 -2.84 -11.61 5.12
CA HIS A 69 -2.09 -12.82 4.81
C HIS A 69 -0.66 -12.50 4.36
N GLY A 70 -0.50 -11.56 3.44
CA GLY A 70 0.82 -11.15 2.97
C GLY A 70 1.70 -10.56 4.08
N PHE A 71 1.15 -9.64 4.89
CA PHE A 71 1.89 -9.02 5.97
C PHE A 71 2.30 -10.01 7.07
N ASP A 72 1.46 -11.02 7.33
CA ASP A 72 1.75 -12.06 8.32
C ASP A 72 2.89 -13.00 7.91
N MET A 73 3.06 -13.22 6.61
CA MET A 73 4.13 -14.06 6.07
C MET A 73 5.51 -13.41 6.15
N VAL A 74 5.58 -12.08 6.20
CA VAL A 74 6.84 -11.34 6.19
C VAL A 74 7.69 -11.66 7.42
N THR A 75 8.96 -12.02 7.17
CA THR A 75 9.96 -12.23 8.22
C THR A 75 10.95 -11.07 8.35
N SER A 76 11.04 -10.19 7.37
CA SER A 76 11.88 -8.98 7.34
C SER A 76 11.46 -7.94 8.37
N ASP A 77 12.30 -6.92 8.57
CA ASP A 77 12.05 -5.84 9.54
C ASP A 77 10.96 -4.89 9.07
N ILE A 78 10.91 -4.64 7.75
CA ILE A 78 9.99 -3.71 7.08
C ILE A 78 9.13 -4.50 6.09
N ILE A 79 7.84 -4.23 6.10
CA ILE A 79 6.85 -4.64 5.12
C ILE A 79 6.58 -3.43 4.23
N ALA A 80 7.05 -3.46 2.99
CA ALA A 80 6.68 -2.49 1.97
C ALA A 80 5.49 -3.04 1.18
N ARG A 81 4.49 -2.21 0.90
CA ARG A 81 3.34 -2.58 0.08
C ARG A 81 3.22 -1.66 -1.12
N THR A 82 2.91 -2.26 -2.25
CA THR A 82 2.42 -1.57 -3.44
C THR A 82 1.25 -2.36 -4.04
N ASP A 83 0.42 -1.71 -4.87
CA ASP A 83 -0.69 -2.39 -5.54
C ASP A 83 -0.25 -2.96 -6.89
N ALA A 84 -0.89 -4.04 -7.36
CA ALA A 84 -0.49 -4.76 -8.57
C ALA A 84 -0.64 -3.96 -9.89
N ASP A 85 -1.24 -2.77 -9.83
CA ASP A 85 -1.35 -1.83 -10.96
C ASP A 85 -0.43 -0.61 -10.81
N THR A 86 0.59 -0.71 -9.94
CA THR A 86 1.53 0.37 -9.60
C THR A 86 2.93 0.03 -10.06
N GLU A 87 3.67 0.99 -10.63
CA GLU A 87 5.09 0.91 -10.94
C GLU A 87 5.87 1.78 -9.97
N VAL A 88 6.98 1.26 -9.44
CA VAL A 88 7.84 1.96 -8.49
C VAL A 88 9.17 2.35 -9.14
N PRO A 89 9.77 3.50 -8.77
CA PRO A 89 11.08 3.91 -9.29
C PRO A 89 12.20 2.97 -8.83
N HIS A 90 13.29 2.90 -9.60
CA HIS A 90 14.49 2.11 -9.32
C HIS A 90 15.10 2.34 -7.92
N THR A 91 14.83 3.46 -7.26
CA THR A 91 15.34 3.80 -5.92
C THR A 91 14.32 3.61 -4.79
N TRP A 92 13.15 3.06 -5.08
CA TRP A 92 12.02 3.01 -4.14
C TRP A 92 12.35 2.28 -2.83
N ILE A 93 12.96 1.10 -2.90
CA ILE A 93 13.36 0.33 -1.71
C ILE A 93 14.49 1.02 -0.95
N ALA A 94 15.48 1.57 -1.69
CA ALA A 94 16.57 2.33 -1.08
C ALA A 94 16.05 3.51 -0.26
N GLN A 95 15.08 4.26 -0.81
CA GLN A 95 14.46 5.39 -0.12
C GLN A 95 13.68 4.94 1.12
N ILE A 96 12.90 3.84 1.03
CA ILE A 96 12.20 3.29 2.20
C ILE A 96 13.20 2.94 3.32
N LYS A 97 14.28 2.20 3.00
CA LYS A 97 15.30 1.79 3.98
C LYS A 97 15.97 2.99 4.65
N SER A 98 16.43 3.96 3.86
CA SER A 98 17.11 5.17 4.36
C SER A 98 16.17 6.01 5.20
N TYR A 99 15.02 6.38 4.65
CA TYR A 99 14.09 7.29 5.30
C TYR A 99 13.55 6.74 6.63
N MET A 100 13.15 5.47 6.66
CA MET A 100 12.63 4.86 7.89
C MET A 100 13.71 4.73 8.98
N SER A 101 14.97 4.47 8.58
CA SER A 101 16.10 4.40 9.52
C SER A 101 16.45 5.78 10.08
N GLU A 102 16.57 6.79 9.22
CA GLU A 102 16.98 8.14 9.60
C GLU A 102 15.96 8.85 10.49
N HIS A 103 14.68 8.57 10.28
CA HIS A 103 13.59 9.26 10.99
C HIS A 103 12.92 8.43 12.07
N GLU A 104 13.41 7.20 12.33
CA GLU A 104 12.83 6.28 13.33
C GLU A 104 11.32 6.12 13.19
N CYS A 105 10.85 5.83 11.97
CA CYS A 105 9.43 5.68 11.66
C CYS A 105 8.92 4.27 11.95
N ASP A 106 7.71 4.15 12.50
CA ASP A 106 6.98 2.88 12.58
C ASP A 106 6.31 2.53 11.26
N ALA A 107 5.89 3.56 10.51
CA ALA A 107 5.38 3.43 9.16
C ALA A 107 5.73 4.62 8.28
N LEU A 108 5.67 4.43 6.97
CA LEU A 108 6.00 5.42 5.95
C LEU A 108 4.86 5.53 4.95
N LEU A 109 4.42 6.77 4.72
CA LEU A 109 3.64 7.16 3.55
C LEU A 109 4.61 7.62 2.47
N GLY A 110 4.55 7.03 1.28
CA GLY A 110 5.14 7.59 0.06
C GLY A 110 4.07 8.30 -0.78
N ALA A 111 4.50 9.18 -1.67
CA ALA A 111 3.59 9.84 -2.60
C ALA A 111 3.12 8.87 -3.69
N SER A 112 1.83 8.93 -4.05
CA SER A 112 1.25 8.10 -5.10
C SER A 112 0.62 8.98 -6.18
N TYR A 113 1.08 8.84 -7.42
CA TYR A 113 0.63 9.62 -8.55
C TYR A 113 -0.03 8.75 -9.62
N TYR A 114 -1.02 9.30 -10.29
CA TYR A 114 -1.62 8.62 -11.44
C TYR A 114 -0.73 8.74 -12.67
N ARG A 115 -0.42 7.62 -13.30
CA ARG A 115 0.55 7.50 -14.42
C ARG A 115 0.24 8.42 -15.61
N ARG A 116 -1.03 8.65 -15.92
CA ARG A 116 -1.48 9.45 -17.06
C ARG A 116 -1.90 10.88 -16.72
N SER A 117 -1.73 11.30 -15.47
CA SER A 117 -2.09 12.64 -15.04
C SER A 117 -0.82 13.50 -14.86
N PRO A 118 -0.86 14.78 -15.21
CA PRO A 118 0.29 15.67 -15.01
C PRO A 118 0.75 15.68 -13.56
N LYS A 119 2.07 15.56 -13.34
CA LYS A 119 2.66 15.62 -11.98
C LYS A 119 2.30 16.93 -11.26
N THR A 120 2.13 18.01 -12.03
CA THR A 120 1.72 19.33 -11.54
C THR A 120 0.32 19.36 -10.92
N ILE A 121 -0.54 18.39 -11.23
CA ILE A 121 -1.89 18.25 -10.65
C ILE A 121 -1.89 17.21 -9.55
N ASN A 122 -1.32 16.03 -9.81
CA ASN A 122 -1.30 14.93 -8.85
C ASN A 122 -0.55 15.26 -7.56
N GLY A 123 0.64 15.85 -7.68
CA GLY A 123 1.48 16.16 -6.55
C GLY A 123 0.80 17.11 -5.54
N PRO A 124 0.37 18.31 -5.94
CA PRO A 124 -0.31 19.23 -5.04
C PRO A 124 -1.58 18.66 -4.43
N LEU A 125 -2.38 17.91 -5.21
CA LEU A 125 -3.62 17.31 -4.71
C LEU A 125 -3.35 16.22 -3.64
N PHE A 126 -2.39 15.34 -3.88
CA PHE A 126 -1.98 14.32 -2.93
C PHE A 126 -1.40 14.92 -1.64
N LEU A 127 -0.54 15.92 -1.79
CA LEU A 127 0.03 16.64 -0.64
C LEU A 127 -1.05 17.33 0.18
N SER A 128 -1.95 18.07 -0.47
CA SER A 128 -3.05 18.77 0.21
C SER A 128 -3.96 17.80 0.96
N PHE A 129 -4.29 16.66 0.36
CA PHE A 129 -5.05 15.60 1.03
C PHE A 129 -4.31 15.07 2.26
N SER A 130 -3.03 14.73 2.12
CA SER A 130 -2.24 14.14 3.21
C SER A 130 -2.06 15.12 4.38
N GLU A 131 -1.83 16.40 4.10
CA GLU A 131 -1.69 17.44 5.12
C GLU A 131 -3.05 17.74 5.80
N ALA A 132 -4.14 17.81 5.05
CA ALA A 132 -5.48 18.00 5.60
C ALA A 132 -5.87 16.82 6.50
N PHE A 133 -5.58 15.59 6.05
CA PHE A 133 -5.81 14.39 6.85
C PHE A 133 -5.03 14.42 8.16
N LYS A 134 -3.73 14.74 8.10
CA LYS A 134 -2.89 14.88 9.30
C LYS A 134 -3.42 15.95 10.25
N LYS A 135 -3.89 17.08 9.72
CA LYS A 135 -4.47 18.15 10.55
C LYS A 135 -5.73 17.70 11.29
N ILE A 136 -6.57 16.87 10.67
CA ILE A 136 -7.83 16.39 11.24
C ILE A 136 -7.59 15.22 12.21
N PHE A 137 -6.81 14.23 11.77
CA PHE A 137 -6.65 12.97 12.49
C PHE A 137 -5.35 12.86 13.30
N HIS A 138 -4.48 13.88 13.29
CA HIS A 138 -3.20 13.94 13.97
C HIS A 138 -2.18 12.87 13.53
N VAL A 139 -2.39 12.27 12.36
CA VAL A 139 -1.55 11.24 11.75
C VAL A 139 -1.60 11.37 10.23
N TYR A 140 -0.52 11.03 9.51
CA TYR A 140 -0.58 10.89 8.05
C TYR A 140 -1.39 9.64 7.68
N PRO A 141 -2.20 9.68 6.60
CA PRO A 141 -2.84 8.46 6.09
C PRO A 141 -1.80 7.47 5.60
N LEU A 142 -2.12 6.19 5.58
CA LEU A 142 -1.39 5.23 4.75
C LEU A 142 -2.22 4.96 3.50
N ILE A 143 -1.56 4.70 2.37
CA ILE A 143 -2.22 4.47 1.08
C ILE A 143 -1.54 3.30 0.38
N GLY A 144 -2.30 2.25 0.09
CA GLY A 144 -1.84 0.95 -0.39
C GLY A 144 -0.79 0.96 -1.51
N PRO A 145 -0.93 1.79 -2.56
CA PRO A 145 0.05 1.86 -3.65
C PRO A 145 1.47 2.25 -3.23
N ASN A 146 1.66 2.92 -2.09
CA ASN A 146 2.99 3.35 -1.65
C ASN A 146 3.06 3.55 -0.13
N MET A 147 3.23 2.45 0.59
CA MET A 147 3.38 2.48 2.04
C MET A 147 4.40 1.45 2.53
N ALA A 148 4.97 1.71 3.68
CA ALA A 148 5.73 0.71 4.42
C ALA A 148 5.39 0.77 5.92
N ILE A 149 5.55 -0.35 6.62
CA ILE A 149 5.32 -0.48 8.04
C ILE A 149 6.36 -1.42 8.65
N THR A 150 6.83 -1.15 9.86
CA THR A 150 7.68 -2.10 10.56
C THR A 150 6.87 -3.35 10.93
N ARG A 151 7.50 -4.53 10.85
CA ARG A 151 6.86 -5.78 11.26
C ARG A 151 6.44 -5.74 12.73
N THR A 152 7.19 -5.05 13.58
CA THR A 152 6.86 -4.87 15.00
C THR A 152 5.56 -4.09 15.16
N MET A 153 5.41 -2.97 14.45
CA MET A 153 4.18 -2.17 14.48
C MET A 153 3.00 -2.94 13.91
N TRP A 154 3.18 -3.65 12.77
CA TRP A 154 2.13 -4.52 12.23
C TRP A 154 1.59 -5.50 13.25
N ARG A 155 2.48 -6.24 13.93
CA ARG A 155 2.10 -7.21 14.95
C ARG A 155 1.38 -6.59 16.14
N LYS A 156 1.76 -5.37 16.51
CA LYS A 156 1.15 -4.62 17.62
C LYS A 156 -0.30 -4.21 17.31
N ILE A 157 -0.57 -3.71 16.10
CA ILE A 157 -1.89 -3.18 15.73
C ILE A 157 -2.84 -4.21 15.14
N LYS A 158 -2.34 -5.28 14.49
CA LYS A 158 -3.15 -6.27 13.80
C LYS A 158 -4.36 -6.79 14.60
N PRO A 159 -4.26 -7.08 15.91
CA PRO A 159 -5.39 -7.58 16.69
C PRO A 159 -6.56 -6.59 16.82
N THR A 160 -6.30 -5.29 16.67
CA THR A 160 -7.29 -4.21 16.85
C THR A 160 -7.92 -3.74 15.55
N LEU A 161 -7.34 -4.08 14.38
CA LEU A 161 -7.82 -3.64 13.07
C LEU A 161 -9.25 -4.07 12.79
N CYS A 162 -9.98 -3.20 12.10
CA CYS A 162 -11.33 -3.47 11.64
C CYS A 162 -11.35 -4.62 10.60
N LYS A 163 -12.42 -5.42 10.63
CA LYS A 163 -12.54 -6.62 9.78
C LYS A 163 -13.57 -6.48 8.65
N ASP A 164 -14.35 -5.41 8.63
CA ASP A 164 -15.40 -5.18 7.62
C ASP A 164 -14.99 -4.13 6.60
N GLU A 165 -14.57 -4.59 5.41
CA GLU A 165 -14.13 -3.75 4.28
C GLU A 165 -15.19 -2.77 3.78
N ARG A 166 -16.46 -2.99 4.08
CA ARG A 166 -17.56 -2.11 3.64
C ARG A 166 -17.64 -0.83 4.47
N GLN A 167 -17.06 -0.85 5.66
CA GLN A 167 -17.14 0.26 6.61
C GLN A 167 -15.91 1.15 6.59
N ILE A 168 -14.75 0.64 6.12
CA ILE A 168 -13.46 1.32 6.26
C ILE A 168 -12.67 1.36 4.96
N HIS A 169 -11.69 2.25 4.93
CA HIS A 169 -10.51 2.16 4.06
C HIS A 169 -9.42 1.42 4.83
N GLU A 170 -9.04 0.25 4.35
CA GLU A 170 -8.21 -0.69 5.08
C GLU A 170 -6.78 -0.20 5.37
N ASP A 171 -6.26 0.67 4.53
CA ASP A 171 -4.96 1.31 4.68
C ASP A 171 -5.01 2.53 5.63
N ILE A 172 -6.09 3.32 5.57
CA ILE A 172 -6.34 4.41 6.53
C ILE A 172 -6.61 3.86 7.93
N ASP A 173 -7.34 2.74 8.04
CA ASP A 173 -7.58 2.04 9.31
C ASP A 173 -6.26 1.68 10.00
N ILE A 174 -5.27 1.16 9.27
CA ILE A 174 -3.92 0.93 9.78
C ILE A 174 -3.33 2.21 10.37
N ALA A 175 -3.44 3.33 9.65
CA ALA A 175 -2.86 4.60 10.09
C ALA A 175 -3.47 5.09 11.42
N LEU A 176 -4.79 4.98 11.57
CA LEU A 176 -5.48 5.37 12.80
C LEU A 176 -5.09 4.48 13.98
N HIS A 177 -5.00 3.16 13.77
CA HIS A 177 -4.56 2.25 14.82
C HIS A 177 -3.07 2.44 15.21
N ILE A 178 -2.19 2.82 14.26
CA ILE A 178 -0.81 3.22 14.58
C ILE A 178 -0.81 4.45 15.50
N ARG A 179 -1.61 5.49 15.19
CA ARG A 179 -1.79 6.68 16.03
C ARG A 179 -2.23 6.30 17.45
N ASP A 180 -3.25 5.44 17.55
CA ASP A 180 -3.88 5.09 18.84
C ASP A 180 -2.93 4.34 19.79
N VAL A 181 -1.92 3.67 19.23
CA VAL A 181 -0.86 3.03 20.03
C VAL A 181 0.39 3.91 20.19
N GLY A 182 0.32 5.19 19.78
CA GLY A 182 1.43 6.15 19.87
C GLY A 182 2.55 5.93 18.86
N GLY A 183 2.28 5.23 17.75
CA GLY A 183 3.26 5.00 16.71
C GLY A 183 3.46 6.22 15.80
N LYS A 184 4.60 6.26 15.13
CA LYS A 184 5.03 7.38 14.27
C LYS A 184 4.90 7.02 12.79
N ILE A 185 4.03 7.73 12.07
CA ILE A 185 3.96 7.68 10.60
C ILE A 185 4.71 8.87 10.04
N CYS A 186 5.72 8.60 9.19
CA CYS A 186 6.44 9.61 8.45
C CYS A 186 5.87 9.74 7.03
N PHE A 187 6.13 10.88 6.38
CA PHE A 187 5.77 11.10 4.99
C PHE A 187 7.00 11.50 4.17
N ASP A 188 7.44 10.58 3.31
CA ASP A 188 8.48 10.89 2.32
C ASP A 188 7.82 11.36 1.02
N ARG A 189 7.90 12.66 0.77
CA ARG A 189 7.34 13.31 -0.44
C ARG A 189 8.13 12.99 -1.70
N THR A 190 9.35 12.49 -1.56
CA THR A 190 10.26 12.19 -2.66
C THR A 190 10.16 10.73 -3.11
N ASN A 191 9.68 9.85 -2.23
CA ASN A 191 9.39 8.46 -2.57
C ASN A 191 8.05 8.39 -3.30
N ILE A 192 8.09 8.33 -4.63
CA ILE A 192 6.91 8.43 -5.50
C ILE A 192 6.65 7.09 -6.19
N ALA A 193 5.42 6.59 -6.14
CA ALA A 193 4.95 5.47 -6.93
C ALA A 193 3.92 5.93 -7.97
N PHE A 194 3.79 5.20 -9.09
CA PHE A 194 2.91 5.54 -10.21
C PHE A 194 1.82 4.48 -10.38
N THR A 195 0.62 4.80 -9.94
CA THR A 195 -0.53 3.90 -10.01
C THR A 195 -1.38 4.12 -11.28
N SER A 196 -2.16 3.13 -11.69
CA SER A 196 -3.05 3.24 -12.83
C SER A 196 -4.24 4.15 -12.55
N THR A 197 -4.80 4.75 -13.61
CA THR A 197 -6.05 5.52 -13.54
C THR A 197 -7.30 4.64 -13.65
N ARG A 198 -7.13 3.31 -13.68
CA ARG A 198 -8.22 2.35 -13.96
C ARG A 198 -9.44 2.55 -13.08
N ARG A 199 -9.26 2.66 -11.77
CA ARG A 199 -10.37 2.83 -10.81
C ARG A 199 -11.16 4.11 -11.06
N LEU A 200 -10.47 5.21 -11.41
CA LEU A 200 -11.13 6.48 -11.74
C LEU A 200 -12.01 6.36 -13.01
N VAL A 201 -11.52 5.60 -14.00
CA VAL A 201 -12.20 5.47 -15.31
C VAL A 201 -13.31 4.42 -15.26
N GLN A 202 -13.07 3.27 -14.65
CA GLN A 202 -13.99 2.12 -14.68
C GLN A 202 -15.05 2.14 -13.57
N LYS A 203 -14.75 2.74 -12.40
CA LYS A 203 -15.64 2.81 -11.25
C LYS A 203 -15.66 4.22 -10.62
N PRO A 204 -16.05 5.27 -11.37
CA PRO A 204 -16.05 6.63 -10.84
C PRO A 204 -16.97 6.79 -9.63
N GLN A 205 -18.10 6.07 -9.60
CA GLN A 205 -19.04 6.09 -8.46
C GLN A 205 -18.39 5.59 -7.17
N SER A 206 -17.60 4.53 -7.23
CA SER A 206 -16.87 4.05 -6.06
C SER A 206 -15.91 5.12 -5.53
N PHE A 207 -15.18 5.77 -6.42
CA PHE A 207 -14.22 6.81 -6.04
C PHE A 207 -14.88 8.07 -5.46
N PHE A 208 -15.97 8.57 -6.07
CA PHE A 208 -16.60 9.83 -5.65
C PHE A 208 -17.69 9.70 -4.58
N LEU A 209 -18.27 8.52 -4.39
CA LEU A 209 -19.35 8.29 -3.42
C LEU A 209 -18.94 7.37 -2.28
N GLU A 210 -18.41 6.17 -2.58
CA GLU A 210 -18.11 5.19 -1.54
C GLU A 210 -16.89 5.60 -0.70
N TYR A 211 -15.82 6.13 -1.32
CA TYR A 211 -14.62 6.56 -0.59
C TYR A 211 -14.93 7.66 0.44
N PRO A 212 -15.61 8.76 0.10
CA PRO A 212 -15.98 9.77 1.09
C PRO A 212 -16.90 9.23 2.18
N GLN A 213 -17.87 8.36 1.83
CA GLN A 213 -18.77 7.77 2.82
C GLN A 213 -18.03 6.89 3.84
N ARG A 214 -17.07 6.05 3.37
CA ARG A 214 -16.23 5.25 4.26
C ARG A 214 -15.37 6.13 5.15
N LEU A 215 -14.80 7.21 4.62
CA LEU A 215 -14.02 8.16 5.40
C LEU A 215 -14.85 8.81 6.50
N ILE A 216 -16.09 9.27 6.18
CA ILE A 216 -17.01 9.84 7.17
C ILE A 216 -17.37 8.80 8.25
N ARG A 217 -17.65 7.56 7.88
CA ARG A 217 -17.93 6.49 8.87
C ARG A 217 -16.75 6.27 9.80
N MET A 218 -15.53 6.23 9.25
CA MET A 218 -14.31 6.10 10.05
C MET A 218 -14.14 7.26 11.04
N MET A 219 -14.53 8.49 10.67
CA MET A 219 -14.51 9.65 11.58
C MET A 219 -15.44 9.51 12.78
N ILE A 220 -16.49 8.69 12.65
CA ILE A 220 -17.47 8.46 13.72
C ILE A 220 -17.04 7.29 14.62
N THR A 221 -16.27 6.35 14.08
CA THR A 221 -15.87 5.11 14.79
C THR A 221 -14.51 5.21 15.45
N HIS A 222 -13.65 6.15 15.04
CA HIS A 222 -12.31 6.44 15.58
C HIS A 222 -12.22 7.88 16.10
#